data_68fe0b1508608993e129793e6f12e163
#
_entry.id   68fe0b1508608993e129793e6f12e163
#
_cell.length_a   1.000
_cell.length_b   1.000
_cell.length_c   1.000
_cell.angle_alpha   90.00
_cell.angle_beta   90.00
_cell.angle_gamma   90.00
#
_symmetry.space_group_name_H-M   'P 1'
#
loop_
_entity.id
_entity.type
_entity.pdbx_description
1 polymer ?
#
loop_
_entity_poly.entity_id
_entity_poly.type
_entity_poly.pdbx_seq_one_letter_code
_entity_poly.pdbx_strand_id
1 'polypeptide(L)'
;MDYEKMIIESIEKLSGKFSPYQIFTDWVSMAAISISNSCRPFKDKVYLEREGRYLDTSRKYNKEELKILADMIGALTLCFEDKICDVLGDIYMKSGCGNKQTGQFFTPYHLSYLAASIVYGEQIDKLAESETLEVYEPSVGGGGMIIGVADVMKNRGLNYQKYIHVIAQDLDWNSVYMTYVQLSLIGIKAVVVQGDTLLEPYRKGYDESRIFRTPMEVGVMF
;
A
#
# COMPACT_ATOMS: atom_id res chain seq x y z
N MET A 1 -11.20 -9.00 17.53
CA MET A 1 -12.14 -7.99 16.96
C MET A 1 -11.93 -8.02 15.46
N ASP A 2 -12.98 -7.90 14.65
CA ASP A 2 -12.85 -7.93 13.19
C ASP A 2 -12.60 -6.50 12.67
N TYR A 3 -11.34 -6.16 12.51
CA TYR A 3 -10.92 -4.81 12.10
C TYR A 3 -11.20 -4.53 10.62
N GLU A 4 -11.18 -5.53 9.74
CA GLU A 4 -11.59 -5.37 8.34
C GLU A 4 -13.07 -4.96 8.26
N LYS A 5 -13.92 -5.67 9.00
CA LYS A 5 -15.35 -5.35 9.09
C LYS A 5 -15.58 -3.94 9.64
N MET A 6 -14.82 -3.53 10.65
CA MET A 6 -14.89 -2.18 11.21
C MET A 6 -14.57 -1.10 10.14
N ILE A 7 -13.58 -1.33 9.28
CA ILE A 7 -13.24 -0.41 8.19
C ILE A 7 -14.37 -0.36 7.17
N ILE A 8 -14.93 -1.52 6.76
CA ILE A 8 -16.04 -1.58 5.81
C ILE A 8 -17.27 -0.84 6.34
N GLU A 9 -17.66 -1.09 7.60
CA GLU A 9 -18.78 -0.38 8.26
C GLU A 9 -18.53 1.14 8.36
N SER A 10 -17.26 1.56 8.53
CA SER A 10 -16.89 2.98 8.53
C SER A 10 -17.07 3.62 7.16
N ILE A 11 -16.70 2.92 6.08
CA ILE A 11 -16.95 3.37 4.70
C ILE A 11 -18.45 3.47 4.44
N GLU A 12 -19.23 2.47 4.84
CA GLU A 12 -20.69 2.48 4.71
C GLU A 12 -21.32 3.65 5.47
N LYS A 13 -20.87 3.92 6.70
CA LYS A 13 -21.34 5.04 7.52
C LYS A 13 -21.07 6.39 6.88
N LEU A 14 -19.96 6.56 6.19
CA LEU A 14 -19.61 7.77 5.45
C LEU A 14 -20.31 7.86 4.08
N SER A 15 -20.86 6.74 3.59
CA SER A 15 -21.59 6.67 2.31
C SER A 15 -22.94 7.39 2.44
N GLY A 16 -23.22 8.23 1.47
CA GLY A 16 -24.41 9.08 1.46
C GLY A 16 -24.08 10.47 0.92
N LYS A 17 -22.95 11.03 1.34
CA LYS A 17 -22.35 12.25 0.76
C LYS A 17 -21.43 11.91 -0.38
N PHE A 18 -20.66 10.80 -0.26
CA PHE A 18 -19.72 10.31 -1.25
C PHE A 18 -20.00 8.82 -1.54
N SER A 19 -19.54 8.33 -2.70
CA SER A 19 -19.57 6.89 -2.98
C SER A 19 -18.53 6.14 -2.12
N PRO A 20 -18.74 4.83 -1.84
CA PRO A 20 -17.72 4.00 -1.18
C PRO A 20 -16.34 4.10 -1.85
N TYR A 21 -16.30 4.10 -3.17
CA TYR A 21 -15.08 4.28 -3.96
C TYR A 21 -14.38 5.60 -3.64
N GLN A 22 -15.11 6.72 -3.61
CA GLN A 22 -14.54 8.04 -3.31
C GLN A 22 -13.99 8.10 -1.88
N ILE A 23 -14.74 7.56 -0.90
CA ILE A 23 -14.29 7.51 0.49
C ILE A 23 -13.00 6.68 0.63
N PHE A 24 -12.98 5.50 0.02
CA PHE A 24 -11.82 4.62 0.05
C PHE A 24 -10.59 5.29 -0.58
N THR A 25 -10.73 5.87 -1.78
CA THR A 25 -9.61 6.51 -2.48
C THR A 25 -9.10 7.75 -1.76
N ASP A 26 -10.01 8.59 -1.23
CA ASP A 26 -9.65 9.75 -0.43
C ASP A 26 -8.91 9.32 0.86
N TRP A 27 -9.41 8.29 1.56
CA TRP A 27 -8.79 7.74 2.77
C TRP A 27 -7.38 7.22 2.52
N VAL A 28 -7.21 6.33 1.52
CA VAL A 28 -5.92 5.70 1.23
C VAL A 28 -4.91 6.72 0.71
N SER A 29 -5.34 7.69 -0.11
CA SER A 29 -4.46 8.77 -0.58
C SER A 29 -3.98 9.67 0.56
N MET A 30 -4.87 10.06 1.48
CA MET A 30 -4.50 10.85 2.66
C MET A 30 -3.54 10.07 3.57
N ALA A 31 -3.77 8.78 3.78
CA ALA A 31 -2.85 7.92 4.53
C ALA A 31 -1.46 7.86 3.89
N ALA A 32 -1.40 7.61 2.58
CA ALA A 32 -0.14 7.55 1.83
C ALA A 32 0.64 8.86 1.91
N ILE A 33 -0.04 10.00 1.72
CA ILE A 33 0.58 11.33 1.82
C ILE A 33 1.08 11.60 3.24
N SER A 34 0.29 11.29 4.25
CA SER A 34 0.65 11.49 5.66
C SER A 34 1.92 10.71 6.02
N ILE A 35 1.96 9.41 5.70
CA ILE A 35 3.15 8.56 5.92
C ILE A 35 4.35 9.13 5.17
N SER A 36 4.18 9.43 3.88
CA SER A 36 5.27 9.92 3.04
C SER A 36 5.84 11.26 3.53
N ASN A 37 4.98 12.21 3.90
CA ASN A 37 5.41 13.51 4.38
C ASN A 37 6.07 13.43 5.76
N SER A 38 5.66 12.50 6.63
CA SER A 38 6.31 12.28 7.93
C SER A 38 7.75 11.77 7.81
N CYS A 39 8.07 11.08 6.71
CA CYS A 39 9.40 10.56 6.42
C CYS A 39 10.33 11.56 5.72
N ARG A 40 9.85 12.74 5.34
CA ARG A 40 10.67 13.75 4.64
C ARG A 40 11.27 14.73 5.64
N PRO A 41 12.62 14.84 5.72
CA PRO A 41 13.28 15.72 6.68
C PRO A 41 13.07 17.21 6.39
N PHE A 42 12.73 17.54 5.14
CA PHE A 42 12.53 18.92 4.69
C PHE A 42 11.18 19.07 3.98
N LYS A 43 10.58 20.24 4.12
CA LYS A 43 9.36 20.64 3.40
C LYS A 43 9.72 21.13 1.99
N ASP A 44 10.24 20.23 1.17
CA ASP A 44 10.59 20.49 -0.23
C ASP A 44 9.36 20.64 -1.13
N LYS A 45 9.58 20.86 -2.42
CA LYS A 45 8.51 21.02 -3.41
C LYS A 45 7.55 19.82 -3.43
N VAL A 46 8.08 18.59 -3.36
CA VAL A 46 7.26 17.36 -3.36
C VAL A 46 6.42 17.26 -2.08
N TYR A 47 7.00 17.62 -0.92
CA TYR A 47 6.25 17.70 0.33
C TYR A 47 5.06 18.68 0.19
N LEU A 48 5.31 19.89 -0.29
CA LEU A 48 4.29 20.94 -0.40
C LEU A 48 3.17 20.55 -1.39
N GLU A 49 3.50 19.92 -2.51
CA GLU A 49 2.52 19.42 -3.47
C GLU A 49 1.63 18.32 -2.87
N ARG A 50 2.22 17.38 -2.13
CA ARG A 50 1.49 16.33 -1.42
C ARG A 50 0.62 16.90 -0.30
N GLU A 51 1.16 17.81 0.49
CA GLU A 51 0.42 18.49 1.55
C GLU A 51 -0.80 19.25 0.99
N GLY A 52 -0.63 19.93 -0.14
CA GLY A 52 -1.73 20.58 -0.85
C GLY A 52 -2.85 19.60 -1.20
N ARG A 53 -2.50 18.44 -1.79
CA ARG A 53 -3.48 17.39 -2.12
C ARG A 53 -4.17 16.83 -0.86
N TYR A 54 -3.42 16.61 0.23
CA TYR A 54 -3.97 16.17 1.50
C TYR A 54 -5.00 17.17 2.03
N LEU A 55 -4.66 18.46 2.07
CA LEU A 55 -5.54 19.51 2.56
C LEU A 55 -6.80 19.67 1.69
N ASP A 56 -6.65 19.59 0.37
CA ASP A 56 -7.80 19.69 -0.55
C ASP A 56 -8.75 18.50 -0.36
N THR A 57 -8.21 17.30 -0.12
CA THR A 57 -9.03 16.12 0.16
C THR A 57 -9.68 16.22 1.53
N SER A 58 -8.93 16.59 2.55
CA SER A 58 -9.45 16.68 3.93
C SER A 58 -10.56 17.71 4.10
N ARG A 59 -10.56 18.82 3.33
CA ARG A 59 -11.62 19.85 3.35
C ARG A 59 -12.99 19.33 2.92
N LYS A 60 -13.06 18.18 2.24
CA LYS A 60 -14.34 17.54 1.87
C LYS A 60 -15.09 16.97 3.07
N TYR A 61 -14.40 16.72 4.17
CA TYR A 61 -14.84 16.01 5.36
C TYR A 61 -14.93 16.95 6.58
N ASN A 62 -15.92 16.76 7.42
CA ASN A 62 -15.99 17.44 8.71
C ASN A 62 -15.08 16.76 9.77
N LYS A 63 -15.00 17.31 11.00
CA LYS A 63 -14.11 16.81 12.05
C LYS A 63 -14.43 15.38 12.49
N GLU A 64 -15.72 15.04 12.59
CA GLU A 64 -16.18 13.70 12.97
C GLU A 64 -15.85 12.69 11.87
N GLU A 65 -16.09 13.06 10.61
CA GLU A 65 -15.73 12.23 9.44
C GLU A 65 -14.21 12.01 9.33
N LEU A 66 -13.40 13.05 9.53
CA LEU A 66 -11.93 12.93 9.57
C LEU A 66 -11.44 12.03 10.72
N LYS A 67 -12.13 12.06 11.87
CA LYS A 67 -11.82 11.15 12.97
C LYS A 67 -12.11 9.71 12.57
N ILE A 68 -13.22 9.42 11.90
CA ILE A 68 -13.53 8.08 11.41
C ILE A 68 -12.43 7.60 10.45
N LEU A 69 -12.01 8.45 9.50
CA LEU A 69 -10.94 8.10 8.55
C LEU A 69 -9.60 7.85 9.27
N ALA A 70 -9.29 8.58 10.34
CA ALA A 70 -8.11 8.32 11.16
C ALA A 70 -8.22 7.01 11.96
N ASP A 71 -9.38 6.73 12.55
CA ASP A 71 -9.64 5.47 13.27
C ASP A 71 -9.53 4.24 12.34
N MET A 72 -9.90 4.38 11.06
CA MET A 72 -9.72 3.34 10.03
C MET A 72 -8.22 3.02 9.79
N ILE A 73 -7.30 3.99 9.88
CA ILE A 73 -5.85 3.71 9.80
C ILE A 73 -5.39 2.89 11.00
N GLY A 74 -5.86 3.24 12.20
CA GLY A 74 -5.58 2.44 13.40
C GLY A 74 -6.08 0.99 13.26
N ALA A 75 -7.31 0.80 12.75
CA ALA A 75 -7.86 -0.52 12.49
C ALA A 75 -7.04 -1.29 11.43
N LEU A 76 -6.60 -0.63 10.36
CA LEU A 76 -5.73 -1.24 9.34
C LEU A 76 -4.40 -1.71 9.91
N THR A 77 -3.78 -0.93 10.79
CA THR A 77 -2.54 -1.33 11.48
C THR A 77 -2.77 -2.59 12.31
N LEU A 78 -3.88 -2.66 13.05
CA LEU A 78 -4.23 -3.83 13.86
C LEU A 78 -4.54 -5.09 13.02
N CYS A 79 -5.04 -4.93 11.78
CA CYS A 79 -5.16 -6.07 10.86
C CYS A 79 -3.80 -6.71 10.57
N PHE A 80 -2.75 -5.91 10.38
CA PHE A 80 -1.41 -6.42 10.09
C PHE A 80 -0.65 -6.98 11.30
N GLU A 81 -1.02 -6.60 12.52
CA GLU A 81 -0.52 -7.26 13.73
C GLU A 81 -1.01 -8.71 13.82
N ASP A 82 -2.24 -8.97 13.36
CA ASP A 82 -2.87 -10.29 13.42
C ASP A 82 -2.35 -11.21 12.30
N LYS A 83 -2.29 -10.72 11.06
CA LYS A 83 -1.84 -11.50 9.90
C LYS A 83 -1.25 -10.62 8.79
N ILE A 84 -0.33 -11.19 8.02
CA ILE A 84 0.15 -10.57 6.78
C ILE A 84 -0.74 -11.04 5.62
N CYS A 85 -1.49 -10.12 5.01
CA CYS A 85 -2.32 -10.38 3.83
C CYS A 85 -2.66 -9.07 3.11
N ASP A 86 -3.26 -9.15 1.92
CA ASP A 86 -3.72 -7.97 1.18
C ASP A 86 -5.05 -7.43 1.74
N VAL A 87 -4.95 -6.71 2.87
CA VAL A 87 -6.12 -6.15 3.58
C VAL A 87 -6.83 -5.10 2.74
N LEU A 88 -6.09 -4.18 2.11
CA LEU A 88 -6.71 -3.10 1.32
C LEU A 88 -7.36 -3.64 0.04
N GLY A 89 -6.76 -4.63 -0.62
CA GLY A 89 -7.38 -5.29 -1.77
C GLY A 89 -8.68 -5.98 -1.39
N ASP A 90 -8.71 -6.69 -0.27
CA ASP A 90 -9.91 -7.34 0.26
C ASP A 90 -11.01 -6.32 0.61
N ILE A 91 -10.68 -5.24 1.33
CA ILE A 91 -11.62 -4.16 1.66
C ILE A 91 -12.18 -3.52 0.39
N TYR A 92 -11.31 -3.19 -0.59
CA TYR A 92 -11.72 -2.61 -1.87
C TYR A 92 -12.77 -3.47 -2.57
N MET A 93 -12.55 -4.77 -2.63
CA MET A 93 -13.47 -5.71 -3.27
C MET A 93 -14.79 -5.89 -2.50
N LYS A 94 -14.72 -5.96 -1.16
CA LYS A 94 -15.88 -6.21 -0.28
C LYS A 94 -16.76 -4.98 -0.08
N SER A 95 -16.20 -3.77 -0.05
CA SER A 95 -16.97 -2.51 0.16
C SER A 95 -17.64 -1.96 -1.11
N GLY A 96 -17.64 -2.72 -2.21
CA GLY A 96 -18.27 -2.29 -3.45
C GLY A 96 -17.51 -1.16 -4.18
N CYS A 97 -16.24 -0.94 -3.80
CA CYS A 97 -15.36 0.02 -4.47
C CYS A 97 -14.95 -0.45 -5.86
N GLY A 98 -15.00 -1.77 -6.13
CA GLY A 98 -14.75 -2.34 -7.44
C GLY A 98 -15.75 -1.82 -8.45
N ASN A 99 -15.32 -0.93 -9.32
CA ASN A 99 -16.18 -0.33 -10.33
C ASN A 99 -16.12 -1.19 -11.60
N LYS A 100 -17.29 -1.68 -12.03
CA LYS A 100 -17.43 -2.37 -13.34
C LYS A 100 -16.98 -1.49 -14.52
N GLN A 101 -16.94 -0.16 -14.33
CA GLN A 101 -16.52 0.78 -15.38
C GLN A 101 -15.00 0.87 -15.51
N THR A 102 -14.23 0.67 -14.44
CA THR A 102 -12.76 0.67 -14.49
C THR A 102 -12.18 -0.71 -14.77
N GLY A 103 -12.97 -1.78 -14.61
CA GLY A 103 -12.53 -3.15 -14.83
C GLY A 103 -11.39 -3.61 -13.92
N GLN A 104 -11.10 -2.85 -12.85
CA GLN A 104 -10.00 -3.15 -11.94
C GLN A 104 -10.44 -4.17 -10.90
N PHE A 105 -9.84 -5.35 -10.97
CA PHE A 105 -10.03 -6.45 -10.02
C PHE A 105 -8.67 -6.84 -9.46
N PHE A 106 -8.56 -6.85 -8.15
CA PHE A 106 -7.34 -7.34 -7.49
C PHE A 106 -7.34 -8.86 -7.43
N THR A 107 -6.17 -9.44 -7.58
CA THR A 107 -5.97 -10.89 -7.48
C THR A 107 -6.31 -11.36 -6.06
N PRO A 108 -7.19 -12.36 -5.89
CA PRO A 108 -7.47 -12.89 -4.56
C PRO A 108 -6.18 -13.32 -3.85
N TYR A 109 -6.03 -12.92 -2.59
CA TYR A 109 -4.77 -13.06 -1.86
C TYR A 109 -4.18 -14.48 -1.84
N HIS A 110 -5.02 -15.51 -1.73
CA HIS A 110 -4.55 -16.90 -1.76
C HIS A 110 -3.87 -17.29 -3.09
N LEU A 111 -4.25 -16.67 -4.20
CA LEU A 111 -3.59 -16.86 -5.50
C LEU A 111 -2.25 -16.10 -5.54
N SER A 112 -2.20 -14.91 -4.95
CA SER A 112 -0.95 -14.16 -4.80
C SER A 112 0.07 -14.91 -3.95
N TYR A 113 -0.36 -15.49 -2.82
CA TYR A 113 0.47 -16.33 -1.97
C TYR A 113 0.98 -17.58 -2.71
N LEU A 114 0.09 -18.28 -3.43
CA LEU A 114 0.47 -19.46 -4.22
C LEU A 114 1.50 -19.09 -5.30
N ALA A 115 1.25 -18.03 -6.06
CA ALA A 115 2.17 -17.57 -7.09
C ALA A 115 3.53 -17.16 -6.50
N ALA A 116 3.54 -16.42 -5.39
CA ALA A 116 4.76 -16.07 -4.66
C ALA A 116 5.53 -17.31 -4.19
N SER A 117 4.82 -18.32 -3.69
CA SER A 117 5.43 -19.58 -3.25
C SER A 117 6.10 -20.35 -4.39
N ILE A 118 5.50 -20.32 -5.58
CA ILE A 118 6.04 -21.00 -6.76
C ILE A 118 7.22 -20.23 -7.34
N VAL A 119 7.08 -18.92 -7.52
CA VAL A 119 8.08 -18.07 -8.19
C VAL A 119 9.33 -17.86 -7.32
N TYR A 120 9.12 -17.55 -6.03
CA TYR A 120 10.20 -17.16 -5.12
C TYR A 120 10.61 -18.26 -4.14
N GLY A 121 9.85 -19.37 -4.05
CA GLY A 121 10.05 -20.38 -3.03
C GLY A 121 11.46 -20.92 -2.98
N GLU A 122 12.03 -21.32 -4.12
CA GLU A 122 13.40 -21.86 -4.19
C GLU A 122 14.46 -20.79 -3.87
N GLN A 123 14.26 -19.56 -4.29
CA GLN A 123 15.17 -18.45 -3.99
C GLN A 123 15.16 -18.12 -2.49
N ILE A 124 14.00 -18.12 -1.87
CA ILE A 124 13.83 -17.89 -0.43
C ILE A 124 14.52 -19.01 0.36
N ASP A 125 14.40 -20.28 -0.06
CA ASP A 125 15.03 -21.42 0.63
C ASP A 125 16.56 -21.40 0.56
N LYS A 126 17.11 -20.74 -0.45
CA LYS A 126 18.56 -20.62 -0.67
C LYS A 126 19.14 -19.29 -0.23
N LEU A 127 18.31 -18.37 0.30
CA LEU A 127 18.73 -17.02 0.64
C LEU A 127 19.75 -17.03 1.79
N ALA A 128 20.95 -16.54 1.52
CA ALA A 128 21.99 -16.40 2.55
C ALA A 128 21.72 -15.19 3.45
N GLU A 129 22.25 -15.21 4.68
CA GLU A 129 22.03 -14.13 5.68
C GLU A 129 22.52 -12.73 5.24
N SER A 130 23.42 -12.65 4.28
CA SER A 130 23.95 -11.39 3.73
C SER A 130 23.26 -10.94 2.46
N GLU A 131 22.31 -11.71 1.92
CA GLU A 131 21.66 -11.44 0.65
C GLU A 131 20.31 -10.74 0.86
N THR A 132 19.87 -10.03 -0.18
CA THR A 132 18.57 -9.39 -0.27
C THR A 132 17.83 -9.95 -1.47
N LEU A 133 16.56 -10.30 -1.28
CA LEU A 133 15.67 -10.68 -2.36
C LEU A 133 15.11 -9.41 -3.03
N GLU A 134 15.58 -9.14 -4.24
CA GLU A 134 15.06 -8.05 -5.05
C GLU A 134 13.76 -8.48 -5.74
N VAL A 135 12.70 -7.74 -5.48
CA VAL A 135 11.37 -7.99 -6.06
C VAL A 135 10.98 -6.81 -6.93
N TYR A 136 10.76 -7.06 -8.21
CA TYR A 136 10.24 -6.07 -9.15
C TYR A 136 8.83 -6.44 -9.59
N GLU A 137 7.86 -5.55 -9.34
CA GLU A 137 6.45 -5.75 -9.71
C GLU A 137 5.96 -4.61 -10.60
N PRO A 138 5.81 -4.85 -11.91
CA PRO A 138 5.51 -3.80 -12.88
C PRO A 138 4.04 -3.38 -12.96
N SER A 139 3.13 -4.11 -12.32
CA SER A 139 1.67 -3.86 -12.29
C SER A 139 1.14 -4.23 -10.92
N VAL A 140 1.58 -3.48 -9.90
CA VAL A 140 1.51 -3.93 -8.51
C VAL A 140 0.10 -4.03 -7.94
N GLY A 141 -0.87 -3.30 -8.47
CA GLY A 141 -2.22 -3.27 -7.92
C GLY A 141 -2.24 -2.86 -6.45
N GLY A 142 -2.93 -3.62 -5.60
CA GLY A 142 -2.94 -3.41 -4.15
C GLY A 142 -1.67 -3.84 -3.41
N GLY A 143 -0.72 -4.49 -4.10
CA GLY A 143 0.50 -5.01 -3.46
C GLY A 143 0.42 -6.49 -3.06
N GLY A 144 -0.67 -7.18 -3.38
CA GLY A 144 -0.95 -8.54 -2.93
C GLY A 144 0.15 -9.55 -3.26
N MET A 145 0.80 -9.45 -4.44
CA MET A 145 1.92 -10.33 -4.82
C MET A 145 3.13 -10.14 -3.91
N ILE A 146 3.50 -8.89 -3.63
CA ILE A 146 4.63 -8.55 -2.76
C ILE A 146 4.35 -8.99 -1.32
N ILE A 147 3.15 -8.73 -0.83
CA ILE A 147 2.69 -9.18 0.50
C ILE A 147 2.74 -10.71 0.58
N GLY A 148 2.35 -11.40 -0.50
CA GLY A 148 2.48 -12.86 -0.60
C GLY A 148 3.92 -13.36 -0.48
N VAL A 149 4.90 -12.66 -1.07
CA VAL A 149 6.33 -12.99 -0.91
C VAL A 149 6.77 -12.83 0.56
N ALA A 150 6.36 -11.73 1.22
CA ALA A 150 6.65 -11.49 2.64
C ALA A 150 6.05 -12.57 3.54
N ASP A 151 4.80 -12.99 3.27
CA ASP A 151 4.12 -14.05 4.02
C ASP A 151 4.78 -15.42 3.81
N VAL A 152 5.19 -15.76 2.58
CA VAL A 152 5.98 -16.97 2.30
C VAL A 152 7.28 -16.98 3.10
N MET A 153 8.02 -15.85 3.15
CA MET A 153 9.25 -15.74 3.95
C MET A 153 8.97 -15.91 5.44
N LYS A 154 7.95 -15.23 5.96
CA LYS A 154 7.55 -15.33 7.38
C LYS A 154 7.22 -16.77 7.75
N ASN A 155 6.44 -17.47 6.91
CA ASN A 155 6.06 -18.87 7.14
C ASN A 155 7.26 -19.85 7.09
N ARG A 156 8.38 -19.43 6.48
CA ARG A 156 9.65 -20.15 6.49
C ARG A 156 10.62 -19.70 7.59
N GLY A 157 10.17 -18.86 8.50
CA GLY A 157 10.93 -18.37 9.65
C GLY A 157 11.95 -17.27 9.31
N LEU A 158 11.85 -16.66 8.13
CA LEU A 158 12.71 -15.55 7.70
C LEU A 158 12.09 -14.20 8.02
N ASN A 159 12.93 -13.25 8.41
CA ASN A 159 12.50 -11.86 8.61
C ASN A 159 12.44 -11.13 7.27
N TYR A 160 11.25 -11.08 6.66
CA TYR A 160 11.03 -10.40 5.38
C TYR A 160 11.43 -8.92 5.41
N GLN A 161 11.29 -8.21 6.54
CA GLN A 161 11.68 -6.80 6.66
C GLN A 161 13.18 -6.58 6.47
N LYS A 162 13.99 -7.60 6.77
CA LYS A 162 15.45 -7.58 6.59
C LYS A 162 15.84 -7.96 5.16
N TYR A 163 15.13 -8.91 4.56
CA TYR A 163 15.62 -9.61 3.37
C TYR A 163 14.90 -9.24 2.08
N ILE A 164 13.82 -8.45 2.11
CA ILE A 164 13.13 -8.00 0.89
C ILE A 164 13.46 -6.54 0.59
N HIS A 165 13.78 -6.27 -0.68
CA HIS A 165 13.76 -4.92 -1.24
C HIS A 165 12.89 -4.91 -2.49
N VAL A 166 12.00 -3.93 -2.61
CA VAL A 166 10.94 -3.90 -3.62
C VAL A 166 11.03 -2.66 -4.49
N ILE A 167 10.90 -2.86 -5.79
CA ILE A 167 10.53 -1.81 -6.74
C ILE A 167 9.17 -2.18 -7.31
N ALA A 168 8.15 -1.37 -7.03
CA ALA A 168 6.78 -1.57 -7.47
C ALA A 168 6.32 -0.42 -8.33
N GLN A 169 5.66 -0.69 -9.44
CA GLN A 169 5.14 0.34 -10.33
C GLN A 169 3.68 0.04 -10.70
N ASP A 170 2.87 1.07 -10.84
CA ASP A 170 1.51 0.96 -11.37
C ASP A 170 1.11 2.26 -12.06
N LEU A 171 0.26 2.14 -13.07
CA LEU A 171 -0.30 3.29 -13.79
C LEU A 171 -1.31 4.05 -12.94
N ASP A 172 -2.07 3.33 -12.12
CA ASP A 172 -3.14 3.89 -11.29
C ASP A 172 -2.63 4.40 -9.94
N TRP A 173 -2.97 5.65 -9.62
CA TRP A 173 -2.61 6.26 -8.34
C TRP A 173 -3.19 5.54 -7.13
N ASN A 174 -4.40 4.97 -7.22
CA ASN A 174 -4.99 4.27 -6.09
C ASN A 174 -4.20 3.00 -5.77
N SER A 175 -3.79 2.25 -6.80
CA SER A 175 -2.90 1.09 -6.67
C SER A 175 -1.58 1.48 -5.99
N VAL A 176 -0.96 2.59 -6.42
CA VAL A 176 0.27 3.11 -5.81
C VAL A 176 0.07 3.45 -4.35
N TYR A 177 -1.01 4.15 -4.00
CA TYR A 177 -1.30 4.50 -2.60
C TYR A 177 -1.60 3.28 -1.74
N MET A 178 -2.42 2.34 -2.23
CA MET A 178 -2.73 1.09 -1.51
C MET A 178 -1.45 0.30 -1.22
N THR A 179 -0.64 0.04 -2.24
CA THR A 179 0.63 -0.67 -2.10
C THR A 179 1.56 0.06 -1.13
N TYR A 180 1.74 1.37 -1.30
CA TYR A 180 2.62 2.13 -0.43
C TYR A 180 2.19 2.09 1.04
N VAL A 181 0.89 2.26 1.33
CA VAL A 181 0.37 2.20 2.70
C VAL A 181 0.60 0.81 3.30
N GLN A 182 0.21 -0.25 2.60
CA GLN A 182 0.36 -1.61 3.10
C GLN A 182 1.83 -1.97 3.36
N LEU A 183 2.73 -1.73 2.39
CA LEU A 183 4.15 -2.04 2.54
C LEU A 183 4.81 -1.19 3.64
N SER A 184 4.36 0.05 3.83
CA SER A 184 4.83 0.90 4.93
C SER A 184 4.45 0.34 6.30
N LEU A 185 3.19 -0.09 6.48
CA LEU A 185 2.69 -0.60 7.75
C LEU A 185 3.28 -1.96 8.12
N ILE A 186 3.56 -2.83 7.14
CA ILE A 186 4.22 -4.12 7.41
C ILE A 186 5.75 -4.03 7.42
N GLY A 187 6.32 -2.84 7.21
CA GLY A 187 7.75 -2.59 7.35
C GLY A 187 8.62 -3.17 6.23
N ILE A 188 8.13 -3.19 4.99
CA ILE A 188 8.92 -3.61 3.81
C ILE A 188 9.70 -2.43 3.24
N LYS A 189 10.98 -2.64 2.88
CA LYS A 189 11.77 -1.69 2.10
C LYS A 189 11.24 -1.64 0.67
N ALA A 190 10.66 -0.52 0.26
CA ALA A 190 10.06 -0.42 -1.06
C ALA A 190 10.14 0.99 -1.65
N VAL A 191 10.32 1.02 -2.97
CA VAL A 191 10.11 2.17 -3.83
C VAL A 191 8.86 1.92 -4.67
N VAL A 192 7.80 2.67 -4.45
CA VAL A 192 6.52 2.53 -5.15
C VAL A 192 6.34 3.72 -6.09
N VAL A 193 6.10 3.46 -7.37
CA VAL A 193 6.17 4.44 -8.44
C VAL A 193 4.88 4.49 -9.23
N GLN A 194 4.36 5.68 -9.47
CA GLN A 194 3.27 5.87 -10.41
C GLN A 194 3.82 6.04 -11.83
N GLY A 195 3.37 5.24 -12.76
CA GLY A 195 3.73 5.37 -14.16
C GLY A 195 3.47 4.15 -15.02
N ASP A 196 3.53 4.35 -16.32
CA ASP A 196 3.40 3.29 -17.31
C ASP A 196 4.72 2.53 -17.42
N THR A 197 4.75 1.31 -16.90
CA THR A 197 5.96 0.47 -16.89
C THR A 197 6.47 0.13 -18.28
N LEU A 198 5.60 0.07 -19.27
CA LEU A 198 5.98 -0.27 -20.65
C LEU A 198 6.62 0.92 -21.35
N LEU A 199 6.15 2.13 -21.09
CA LEU A 199 6.63 3.35 -21.73
C LEU A 199 7.72 4.03 -20.89
N GLU A 200 7.57 4.02 -19.57
CA GLU A 200 8.44 4.71 -18.61
C GLU A 200 8.80 3.80 -17.44
N PRO A 201 9.57 2.70 -17.64
CA PRO A 201 10.00 1.87 -16.53
C PRO A 201 10.83 2.69 -15.53
N TYR A 202 10.63 2.42 -14.24
CA TYR A 202 11.36 3.13 -13.18
C TYR A 202 12.88 3.01 -13.35
N ARG A 203 13.56 4.16 -13.26
CA ARG A 203 15.01 4.28 -13.33
C ARG A 203 15.50 5.50 -12.54
N LYS A 204 16.79 5.57 -12.28
CA LYS A 204 17.42 6.73 -11.63
C LYS A 204 17.12 8.02 -12.41
N GLY A 205 16.65 9.05 -11.69
CA GLY A 205 16.23 10.32 -12.28
C GLY A 205 14.76 10.38 -12.68
N TYR A 206 13.97 9.40 -12.26
CA TYR A 206 12.50 9.47 -12.39
C TYR A 206 11.92 10.65 -11.61
N ASP A 207 10.75 11.12 -11.99
CA ASP A 207 10.08 12.25 -11.31
C ASP A 207 9.77 11.93 -9.85
N GLU A 208 10.43 12.62 -8.93
CA GLU A 208 10.30 12.42 -7.48
C GLU A 208 8.86 12.65 -6.96
N SER A 209 8.04 13.44 -7.66
CA SER A 209 6.63 13.65 -7.28
C SER A 209 5.79 12.38 -7.44
N ARG A 210 6.23 11.46 -8.30
CA ARG A 210 5.59 10.17 -8.62
C ARG A 210 6.17 8.99 -7.84
N ILE A 211 7.15 9.21 -6.95
CA ILE A 211 7.85 8.16 -6.19
C ILE A 211 7.46 8.23 -4.71
N PHE A 212 7.04 7.09 -4.16
CA PHE A 212 6.81 6.89 -2.73
C PHE A 212 7.80 5.88 -2.19
N ARG A 213 8.65 6.29 -1.24
CA ARG A 213 9.58 5.40 -0.54
C ARG A 213 9.01 5.09 0.84
N THR A 214 8.93 3.81 1.18
CA THR A 214 8.45 3.39 2.50
C THR A 214 9.36 3.89 3.62
N PRO A 215 8.88 4.00 4.86
CA PRO A 215 9.71 4.39 6.00
C PRO A 215 10.98 3.56 6.14
N MET A 216 10.88 2.25 5.97
CA MET A 216 12.04 1.35 6.01
C MET A 216 13.04 1.60 4.88
N GLU A 217 12.60 2.04 3.70
CA GLU A 217 13.49 2.40 2.58
C GLU A 217 14.31 3.66 2.89
N VAL A 218 13.72 4.63 3.57
CA VAL A 218 14.39 5.88 3.96
C VAL A 218 15.06 5.83 5.34
N GLY A 219 15.04 4.67 6.00
CA GLY A 219 15.71 4.45 7.29
C GLY A 219 14.96 5.07 8.48
N VAL A 220 13.65 5.29 8.36
CA VAL A 220 12.78 5.73 9.45
C VAL A 220 12.03 4.52 10.00
N MET A 221 12.18 4.25 11.30
CA MET A 221 11.37 3.26 12.03
C MET A 221 10.30 4.00 12.83
N PHE A 222 9.05 3.52 12.76
CA PHE A 222 7.94 3.99 13.59
C PHE A 222 7.78 3.15 14.85
#